data_ffcfa099d75a5bfcf77df09e7745b953
#
_entry.id   ffcfa099d75a5bfcf77df09e7745b953
#
_cell.length_a   1.000
_cell.length_b   1.000
_cell.length_c   1.000
_cell.angle_alpha   90.00
_cell.angle_beta   90.00
_cell.angle_gamma   90.00
#
_symmetry.space_group_name_H-M   'P 1'
#
loop_
_entity.id
_entity.type
_entity.pdbx_description
1 polymer ?
#
loop_
_entity_poly.entity_id
_entity_poly.type
_entity_poly.pdbx_seq_one_letter_code
_entity_poly.pdbx_strand_id
1 'polypeptide(L)'
;NITVGGTGKTPTVIAIANALKAYGYTPGIISRGYRGDGQEQEVLANSVPSQVGDEPILISKKTLSPVWVGPSRIKAAQHLLTKHPNVNVLISDDGLQHYALKRDIEVIVIDGSRKFGNGLPLPSGPLRESKKRIHECDFAVINGSEKLDLSIPTINMTLVGEIFHNLSNPGHTCNVNELWGRDVA
;
A
#
# COMPACT_ATOMS: atom_id res chain seq x y z
N ASN A 1 3.62 5.83 5.74
CA ASN A 1 4.70 6.48 5.02
C ASN A 1 4.94 7.91 5.54
N ILE A 2 6.18 8.27 5.87
CA ILE A 2 6.52 9.63 6.34
C ILE A 2 6.90 10.60 5.22
N THR A 3 7.04 10.13 3.97
CA THR A 3 7.31 10.98 2.80
C THR A 3 6.11 11.02 1.87
N VAL A 4 5.96 12.11 1.12
CA VAL A 4 4.99 12.21 0.03
C VAL A 4 5.48 11.47 -1.21
N GLY A 5 4.54 11.04 -2.08
CA GLY A 5 4.82 10.35 -3.33
C GLY A 5 4.80 8.82 -3.24
N GLY A 6 5.01 8.16 -4.35
CA GLY A 6 5.04 6.71 -4.47
C GLY A 6 6.29 6.13 -3.84
N THR A 7 6.14 5.36 -2.76
CA THR A 7 7.25 4.72 -2.04
C THR A 7 7.19 3.19 -2.09
N GLY A 8 6.15 2.64 -2.73
CA GLY A 8 5.93 1.20 -2.74
C GLY A 8 4.94 0.70 -1.69
N LYS A 9 4.09 1.57 -1.11
CA LYS A 9 3.07 1.16 -0.11
C LYS A 9 2.14 0.08 -0.64
N THR A 10 1.51 0.32 -1.78
CA THR A 10 0.53 -0.60 -2.37
C THR A 10 1.12 -2.00 -2.61
N PRO A 11 2.29 -2.15 -3.25
CA PRO A 11 2.96 -3.45 -3.34
C PRO A 11 3.27 -4.08 -1.99
N THR A 12 3.68 -3.29 -1.00
CA THR A 12 3.95 -3.78 0.37
C THR A 12 2.67 -4.33 1.01
N VAL A 13 1.55 -3.61 0.92
CA VAL A 13 0.24 -4.06 1.43
C VAL A 13 -0.16 -5.39 0.78
N ILE A 14 -0.01 -5.51 -0.54
CA ILE A 14 -0.32 -6.72 -1.28
C ILE A 14 0.57 -7.88 -0.81
N ALA A 15 1.88 -7.65 -0.67
CA ALA A 15 2.82 -8.67 -0.23
C ALA A 15 2.51 -9.15 1.20
N ILE A 16 2.24 -8.24 2.13
CA ILE A 16 1.87 -8.56 3.52
C ILE A 16 0.56 -9.34 3.55
N ALA A 17 -0.47 -8.90 2.83
CA ALA A 17 -1.76 -9.58 2.80
C ALA A 17 -1.62 -11.02 2.28
N ASN A 18 -0.89 -11.22 1.19
CA ASN A 18 -0.67 -12.55 0.62
C ASN A 18 0.18 -13.43 1.53
N ALA A 19 1.21 -12.89 2.19
CA ALA A 19 1.99 -13.62 3.16
C ALA A 19 1.13 -14.06 4.37
N LEU A 20 0.32 -13.17 4.93
CA LEU A 20 -0.59 -13.50 6.02
C LEU A 20 -1.56 -14.62 5.64
N LYS A 21 -2.11 -14.59 4.41
CA LYS A 21 -2.97 -15.67 3.91
C LYS A 21 -2.22 -17.00 3.84
N ALA A 22 -0.97 -17.00 3.38
CA ALA A 22 -0.14 -18.20 3.36
C ALA A 22 0.11 -18.80 4.74
N TYR A 23 0.08 -17.96 5.79
CA TYR A 23 0.15 -18.38 7.20
C TYR A 23 -1.22 -18.67 7.84
N GLY A 24 -2.29 -18.74 7.05
CA GLY A 24 -3.63 -19.11 7.54
C GLY A 24 -4.44 -17.96 8.15
N TYR A 25 -3.99 -16.72 8.03
CA TYR A 25 -4.77 -15.55 8.42
C TYR A 25 -5.79 -15.17 7.34
N THR A 26 -6.83 -14.46 7.76
CA THR A 26 -7.85 -13.89 6.85
C THR A 26 -7.77 -12.36 6.91
N PRO A 27 -6.91 -11.74 6.05
CA PRO A 27 -6.73 -10.31 6.10
C PRO A 27 -7.91 -9.55 5.49
N GLY A 28 -8.28 -8.42 6.13
CA GLY A 28 -9.10 -7.37 5.56
C GLY A 28 -8.27 -6.10 5.40
N ILE A 29 -8.51 -5.32 4.35
CA ILE A 29 -7.72 -4.12 4.05
C ILE A 29 -8.63 -2.89 4.11
N ILE A 30 -8.16 -1.85 4.79
CA ILE A 30 -8.84 -0.55 4.84
C ILE A 30 -7.95 0.53 4.21
N SER A 31 -8.54 1.35 3.36
CA SER A 31 -7.85 2.43 2.67
C SER A 31 -8.67 3.72 2.67
N ARG A 32 -8.06 4.84 2.32
CA ARG A 32 -8.76 6.12 2.21
C ARG A 32 -9.64 6.21 0.97
N GLY A 33 -9.29 5.47 -0.08
CA GLY A 33 -9.91 5.67 -1.38
C GLY A 33 -9.46 6.98 -2.02
N TYR A 34 -8.15 7.22 -2.05
CA TYR A 34 -7.60 8.44 -2.63
C TYR A 34 -8.06 8.60 -4.08
N ARG A 35 -8.51 9.80 -4.45
CA ARG A 35 -9.15 10.14 -5.74
C ARG A 35 -10.51 9.47 -6.00
N GLY A 36 -11.10 8.76 -5.03
CA GLY A 36 -12.47 8.32 -5.06
C GLY A 36 -13.45 9.43 -4.66
N ASP A 37 -14.73 9.10 -4.58
CA ASP A 37 -15.82 10.03 -4.22
C ASP A 37 -15.87 10.40 -2.73
N GLY A 38 -15.00 9.81 -1.92
CA GLY A 38 -14.90 10.05 -0.49
C GLY A 38 -16.00 9.36 0.34
N GLN A 39 -16.79 8.48 -0.26
CA GLN A 39 -17.81 7.72 0.46
C GLN A 39 -17.22 6.47 1.11
N GLU A 40 -17.85 6.02 2.20
CA GLU A 40 -17.50 4.76 2.84
C GLU A 40 -18.18 3.61 2.11
N GLN A 41 -17.37 2.76 1.48
CA GLN A 41 -17.90 1.63 0.70
C GLN A 41 -16.89 0.49 0.56
N GLU A 42 -17.42 -0.68 0.28
CA GLU A 42 -16.60 -1.84 -0.06
C GLU A 42 -16.13 -1.76 -1.52
N VAL A 43 -14.92 -2.23 -1.76
CA VAL A 43 -14.38 -2.40 -3.11
C VAL A 43 -14.85 -3.72 -3.68
N LEU A 44 -15.74 -3.67 -4.64
CA LEU A 44 -16.30 -4.81 -5.34
C LEU A 44 -15.64 -5.03 -6.70
N ALA A 45 -15.89 -6.19 -7.33
CA ALA A 45 -15.33 -6.53 -8.63
C ALA A 45 -15.70 -5.52 -9.74
N ASN A 46 -16.87 -4.88 -9.63
CA ASN A 46 -17.40 -3.88 -10.55
C ASN A 46 -17.16 -2.43 -10.09
N SER A 47 -16.44 -2.22 -8.98
CA SER A 47 -16.09 -0.87 -8.53
C SER A 47 -15.21 -0.15 -9.56
N VAL A 48 -15.45 1.15 -9.72
CA VAL A 48 -14.70 1.99 -10.66
C VAL A 48 -13.76 2.95 -9.91
N PRO A 49 -12.61 3.31 -10.50
CA PRO A 49 -11.60 4.15 -9.83
C PRO A 49 -12.12 5.49 -9.34
N SER A 50 -13.10 6.08 -10.04
CA SER A 50 -13.70 7.36 -9.64
C SER A 50 -14.50 7.28 -8.33
N GLN A 51 -14.88 6.09 -7.89
CA GLN A 51 -15.62 5.88 -6.65
C GLN A 51 -14.69 5.50 -5.50
N VAL A 52 -13.83 4.51 -5.71
CA VAL A 52 -13.05 3.90 -4.63
C VAL A 52 -11.55 4.18 -4.71
N GLY A 53 -11.07 4.80 -5.80
CA GLY A 53 -9.65 4.95 -6.10
C GLY A 53 -9.08 3.75 -6.85
N ASP A 54 -7.98 3.96 -7.56
CA ASP A 54 -7.29 2.95 -8.36
C ASP A 54 -6.48 1.96 -7.48
N GLU A 55 -5.77 2.44 -6.46
CA GLU A 55 -4.98 1.61 -5.56
C GLU A 55 -5.83 0.55 -4.82
N PRO A 56 -6.99 0.87 -4.20
CA PRO A 56 -7.83 -0.12 -3.56
C PRO A 56 -8.36 -1.21 -4.50
N ILE A 57 -8.66 -0.86 -5.76
CA ILE A 57 -9.05 -1.85 -6.78
C ILE A 57 -7.90 -2.80 -7.07
N LEU A 58 -6.68 -2.28 -7.23
CA LEU A 58 -5.49 -3.10 -7.45
C LEU A 58 -5.24 -4.05 -6.27
N ILE A 59 -5.33 -3.53 -5.03
CA ILE A 59 -5.18 -4.32 -3.81
C ILE A 59 -6.22 -5.45 -3.79
N SER A 60 -7.50 -5.14 -4.00
CA SER A 60 -8.58 -6.13 -4.01
C SER A 60 -8.33 -7.23 -5.03
N LYS A 61 -7.99 -6.88 -6.27
CA LYS A 61 -7.71 -7.84 -7.36
C LYS A 61 -6.50 -8.73 -7.07
N LYS A 62 -5.44 -8.18 -6.47
CA LYS A 62 -4.18 -8.91 -6.23
C LYS A 62 -4.19 -9.74 -4.95
N THR A 63 -5.04 -9.37 -3.98
CA THR A 63 -5.10 -10.09 -2.70
C THR A 63 -6.32 -10.99 -2.58
N LEU A 64 -7.40 -10.72 -3.32
CA LEU A 64 -8.70 -11.37 -3.15
C LEU A 64 -9.19 -11.31 -1.70
N SER A 65 -8.81 -10.27 -0.98
CA SER A 65 -9.24 -9.99 0.39
C SER A 65 -10.31 -8.91 0.38
N PRO A 66 -11.21 -8.86 1.37
CA PRO A 66 -12.12 -7.73 1.54
C PRO A 66 -11.36 -6.43 1.66
N VAL A 67 -11.75 -5.43 0.86
CA VAL A 67 -11.18 -4.07 0.91
C VAL A 67 -12.31 -3.08 1.13
N TRP A 68 -12.12 -2.18 2.10
CA TRP A 68 -13.07 -1.11 2.40
C TRP A 68 -12.39 0.25 2.32
N VAL A 69 -13.04 1.19 1.66
CA VAL A 69 -12.55 2.57 1.56
C VAL A 69 -13.42 3.52 2.36
N GLY A 70 -12.82 4.59 2.84
CA GLY A 70 -13.55 5.65 3.52
C GLY A 70 -12.65 6.68 4.19
N PRO A 71 -13.18 7.88 4.45
CA PRO A 71 -12.44 8.94 5.15
C PRO A 71 -12.12 8.57 6.60
N SER A 72 -13.01 7.83 7.27
CA SER A 72 -12.79 7.32 8.63
C SER A 72 -12.34 5.86 8.60
N ARG A 73 -11.04 5.62 8.93
CA ARG A 73 -10.51 4.25 9.02
C ARG A 73 -11.22 3.40 10.07
N ILE A 74 -11.69 4.02 11.16
CA ILE A 74 -12.42 3.33 12.22
C ILE A 74 -13.74 2.80 11.68
N LYS A 75 -14.53 3.64 11.00
CA LYS A 75 -15.79 3.22 10.41
C LYS A 75 -15.60 2.18 9.31
N ALA A 76 -14.61 2.40 8.43
CA ALA A 76 -14.25 1.43 7.40
C ALA A 76 -13.91 0.06 8.00
N ALA A 77 -13.14 0.03 9.10
CA ALA A 77 -12.83 -1.20 9.83
C ALA A 77 -14.09 -1.85 10.40
N GLN A 78 -14.96 -1.07 11.05
CA GLN A 78 -16.22 -1.57 11.63
C GLN A 78 -17.14 -2.18 10.58
N HIS A 79 -17.34 -1.49 9.46
CA HIS A 79 -18.18 -1.99 8.37
C HIS A 79 -17.60 -3.26 7.74
N LEU A 80 -16.28 -3.26 7.50
CA LEU A 80 -15.60 -4.43 6.97
C LEU A 80 -15.77 -5.64 7.89
N LEU A 81 -15.49 -5.49 9.19
CA LEU A 81 -15.60 -6.59 10.15
C LEU A 81 -17.05 -7.07 10.34
N THR A 82 -18.03 -6.16 10.27
CA THR A 82 -19.45 -6.52 10.33
C THR A 82 -19.85 -7.37 9.12
N LYS A 83 -19.39 -7.00 7.93
CA LYS A 83 -19.73 -7.72 6.70
C LYS A 83 -18.91 -9.00 6.50
N HIS A 84 -17.69 -9.01 6.99
CA HIS A 84 -16.72 -10.12 6.87
C HIS A 84 -16.24 -10.60 8.25
N PRO A 85 -17.07 -11.29 9.02
CA PRO A 85 -16.75 -11.69 10.40
C PRO A 85 -15.59 -12.69 10.51
N ASN A 86 -15.19 -13.32 9.41
CA ASN A 86 -14.05 -14.23 9.37
C ASN A 86 -12.69 -13.50 9.29
N VAL A 87 -12.69 -12.19 9.05
CA VAL A 87 -11.46 -11.39 9.03
C VAL A 87 -10.89 -11.35 10.45
N ASN A 88 -9.63 -11.77 10.57
CA ASN A 88 -8.93 -11.86 11.86
C ASN A 88 -7.69 -10.96 11.94
N VAL A 89 -7.34 -10.28 10.85
CA VAL A 89 -6.28 -9.27 10.81
C VAL A 89 -6.68 -8.13 9.87
N LEU A 90 -6.46 -6.88 10.30
CA LEU A 90 -6.71 -5.69 9.48
C LEU A 90 -5.40 -5.06 9.05
N ILE A 91 -5.30 -4.71 7.78
CA ILE A 91 -4.19 -3.95 7.22
C ILE A 91 -4.71 -2.57 6.83
N SER A 92 -4.12 -1.52 7.38
CA SER A 92 -4.44 -0.13 7.01
C SER A 92 -3.45 0.39 5.99
N ASP A 93 -3.91 0.59 4.76
CA ASP A 93 -3.12 1.24 3.72
C ASP A 93 -3.03 2.75 3.99
N ASP A 94 -1.79 3.29 3.90
CA ASP A 94 -1.43 4.68 4.24
C ASP A 94 -1.99 5.13 5.59
N GLY A 95 -1.90 4.24 6.59
CA GLY A 95 -2.50 4.43 7.91
C GLY A 95 -1.62 5.15 8.93
N LEU A 96 -0.34 5.41 8.63
CA LEU A 96 0.64 5.89 9.61
C LEU A 96 0.21 7.19 10.31
N GLN A 97 -0.39 8.15 9.59
CA GLN A 97 -0.90 9.41 10.12
C GLN A 97 -2.31 9.31 10.72
N HIS A 98 -2.89 8.11 10.79
CA HIS A 98 -4.26 7.96 11.29
C HIS A 98 -4.27 7.53 12.77
N TYR A 99 -3.82 8.42 13.66
CA TYR A 99 -3.60 8.16 15.08
C TYR A 99 -4.84 7.70 15.87
N ALA A 100 -6.03 8.01 15.39
CA ALA A 100 -7.28 7.57 16.02
C ALA A 100 -7.51 6.04 15.90
N LEU A 101 -6.87 5.38 14.93
CA LEU A 101 -6.95 3.93 14.78
C LEU A 101 -5.84 3.28 15.62
N LYS A 102 -6.24 2.54 16.68
CA LYS A 102 -5.30 1.71 17.43
C LYS A 102 -4.70 0.64 16.50
N ARG A 103 -3.42 0.38 16.67
CA ARG A 103 -2.68 -0.60 15.88
C ARG A 103 -1.70 -1.35 16.76
N ASP A 104 -1.45 -2.59 16.41
CA ASP A 104 -0.57 -3.49 17.13
C ASP A 104 0.83 -3.48 16.51
N ILE A 105 0.92 -3.26 15.17
CA ILE A 105 2.16 -3.24 14.42
C ILE A 105 2.13 -2.06 13.43
N GLU A 106 3.24 -1.33 13.35
CA GLU A 106 3.46 -0.25 12.40
C GLU A 106 4.62 -0.56 11.47
N VAL A 107 4.32 -0.61 10.17
CA VAL A 107 5.31 -0.79 9.12
C VAL A 107 5.47 0.50 8.32
N ILE A 108 6.68 1.05 8.33
CA ILE A 108 7.01 2.22 7.51
C ILE A 108 7.62 1.78 6.18
N VAL A 109 7.16 2.37 5.08
CA VAL A 109 7.73 2.11 3.74
C VAL A 109 8.54 3.32 3.28
N ILE A 110 9.79 3.09 2.92
CA ILE A 110 10.75 4.13 2.54
C ILE A 110 11.25 3.83 1.12
N ASP A 111 11.26 4.83 0.27
CA ASP A 111 11.93 4.75 -1.03
C ASP A 111 13.44 4.88 -0.79
N GLY A 112 14.20 3.81 -1.08
CA GLY A 112 15.64 3.75 -0.81
C GLY A 112 16.44 4.78 -1.61
N SER A 113 16.02 5.11 -2.83
CA SER A 113 16.72 6.07 -3.69
C SER A 113 16.50 7.52 -3.24
N ARG A 114 15.25 7.87 -2.93
CA ARG A 114 14.88 9.23 -2.49
C ARG A 114 15.12 9.46 -1.00
N LYS A 115 15.12 8.39 -0.22
CA LYS A 115 15.30 8.43 1.24
C LYS A 115 14.35 9.45 1.91
N PHE A 116 14.90 10.45 2.55
CA PHE A 116 14.16 11.49 3.26
C PHE A 116 14.26 12.87 2.59
N GLY A 117 14.80 12.93 1.35
CA GLY A 117 15.05 14.19 0.65
C GLY A 117 15.96 15.12 1.49
N ASN A 118 15.57 16.38 1.62
CA ASN A 118 16.28 17.36 2.45
C ASN A 118 16.03 17.18 3.97
N GLY A 119 15.20 16.23 4.36
CA GLY A 119 14.90 15.93 5.76
C GLY A 119 13.93 16.89 6.45
N LEU A 120 13.31 17.80 5.70
CA LEU A 120 12.38 18.79 6.25
C LEU A 120 10.92 18.34 6.05
N PRO A 121 10.01 18.74 6.96
CA PRO A 121 8.57 18.53 6.77
C PRO A 121 8.00 19.42 5.67
N LEU A 122 6.81 19.05 5.19
CA LEU A 122 6.01 19.89 4.32
C LEU A 122 5.75 21.27 4.95
N PRO A 123 5.74 22.36 4.17
CA PRO A 123 5.96 22.43 2.72
C PRO A 123 7.42 22.53 2.30
N SER A 124 8.36 22.66 3.25
CA SER A 124 9.80 22.90 2.98
C SER A 124 10.56 21.67 2.49
N GLY A 125 10.01 20.49 2.67
CA GLY A 125 10.58 19.21 2.24
C GLY A 125 9.51 18.14 2.06
N PRO A 126 9.91 16.89 1.77
CA PRO A 126 8.97 15.83 1.41
C PRO A 126 8.34 15.13 2.62
N LEU A 127 8.73 15.46 3.84
CA LEU A 127 8.27 14.71 5.01
C LEU A 127 6.86 15.13 5.43
N ARG A 128 6.00 14.15 5.69
CA ARG A 128 4.69 14.33 6.34
C ARG A 128 4.85 14.46 7.87
N GLU A 129 5.90 13.82 8.40
CA GLU A 129 6.22 13.77 9.82
C GLU A 129 7.74 13.81 10.02
N SER A 130 8.18 14.15 11.24
CA SER A 130 9.60 14.13 11.61
C SER A 130 10.20 12.73 11.45
N LYS A 131 11.48 12.64 11.09
CA LYS A 131 12.24 11.37 11.06
C LYS A 131 12.21 10.63 12.41
N LYS A 132 12.01 11.34 13.52
CA LYS A 132 11.89 10.71 14.85
C LYS A 132 10.76 9.67 14.91
N ARG A 133 9.72 9.83 14.09
CA ARG A 133 8.58 8.91 14.00
C ARG A 133 9.00 7.51 13.60
N ILE A 134 10.14 7.35 12.92
CA ILE A 134 10.66 6.03 12.53
C ILE A 134 10.95 5.17 13.76
N HIS A 135 11.49 5.76 14.82
CA HIS A 135 11.83 5.03 16.06
C HIS A 135 10.60 4.46 16.80
N GLU A 136 9.41 4.91 16.46
CA GLU A 136 8.15 4.46 17.04
C GLU A 136 7.50 3.34 16.20
N CYS A 137 8.03 3.06 14.99
CA CYS A 137 7.56 1.99 14.13
C CYS A 137 8.25 0.66 14.47
N ASP A 138 7.60 -0.46 14.20
CA ASP A 138 8.13 -1.79 14.48
C ASP A 138 9.08 -2.28 13.38
N PHE A 139 8.79 -1.94 12.12
CA PHE A 139 9.56 -2.39 10.95
C PHE A 139 9.65 -1.30 9.88
N ALA A 140 10.76 -1.31 9.14
CA ALA A 140 10.90 -0.53 7.92
C ALA A 140 11.03 -1.45 6.70
N VAL A 141 10.25 -1.17 5.66
CA VAL A 141 10.41 -1.75 4.32
C VAL A 141 11.10 -0.70 3.45
N ILE A 142 12.26 -1.06 2.90
CA ILE A 142 13.05 -0.19 2.02
C ILE A 142 12.85 -0.67 0.58
N ASN A 143 12.19 0.17 -0.22
CA ASN A 143 11.99 -0.10 -1.63
C ASN A 143 13.26 0.27 -2.42
N GLY A 144 13.94 -0.75 -2.93
CA GLY A 144 15.22 -0.64 -3.63
C GLY A 144 16.33 -1.42 -2.96
N SER A 145 17.52 -1.37 -3.57
CA SER A 145 18.72 -2.06 -3.08
C SER A 145 19.53 -1.30 -2.03
N GLU A 146 19.17 -0.04 -1.79
CA GLU A 146 19.88 0.82 -0.86
C GLU A 146 19.76 0.32 0.58
N LYS A 147 20.88 0.38 1.30
CA LYS A 147 20.90 0.13 2.75
C LYS A 147 20.70 1.46 3.48
N LEU A 148 19.73 1.47 4.39
CA LEU A 148 19.52 2.57 5.33
C LEU A 148 19.81 2.03 6.72
N ASP A 149 20.68 2.74 7.43
CA ASP A 149 20.96 2.45 8.84
C ASP A 149 19.83 3.08 9.67
N LEU A 150 18.93 2.25 10.13
CA LEU A 150 17.79 2.63 10.95
C LEU A 150 17.84 1.87 12.27
N SER A 151 17.32 2.48 13.32
CA SER A 151 17.26 1.88 14.67
C SER A 151 16.21 0.77 14.83
N ILE A 152 15.45 0.46 13.76
CA ILE A 152 14.41 -0.57 13.74
C ILE A 152 14.75 -1.64 12.70
N PRO A 153 14.20 -2.86 12.81
CA PRO A 153 14.39 -3.92 11.82
C PRO A 153 14.00 -3.47 10.42
N THR A 154 14.83 -3.78 9.44
CA THR A 154 14.63 -3.38 8.04
C THR A 154 14.53 -4.58 7.12
N ILE A 155 13.63 -4.49 6.13
CA ILE A 155 13.45 -5.47 5.05
C ILE A 155 13.58 -4.74 3.73
N ASN A 156 14.44 -5.21 2.84
CA ASN A 156 14.52 -4.69 1.49
C ASN A 156 13.44 -5.32 0.59
N MET A 157 12.80 -4.49 -0.21
CA MET A 157 11.81 -4.87 -1.21
C MET A 157 12.27 -4.38 -2.58
N THR A 158 12.19 -5.24 -3.58
CA THR A 158 12.41 -4.85 -4.98
C THR A 158 11.13 -5.10 -5.76
N LEU A 159 10.68 -4.10 -6.51
CA LEU A 159 9.56 -4.27 -7.43
C LEU A 159 10.09 -4.92 -8.71
N VAL A 160 9.60 -6.12 -8.99
CA VAL A 160 9.96 -6.86 -10.20
C VAL A 160 8.75 -6.83 -11.13
N GLY A 161 8.93 -6.25 -12.31
CA GLY A 161 7.92 -6.24 -13.38
C GLY A 161 8.49 -7.00 -14.58
N GLU A 162 8.11 -8.25 -14.76
CA GLU A 162 8.60 -9.10 -15.87
C GLU A 162 7.58 -9.24 -16.98
N ILE A 163 6.29 -9.05 -16.67
CA ILE A 163 5.19 -9.29 -17.61
C ILE A 163 4.45 -7.99 -17.86
N PHE A 164 4.37 -7.59 -19.11
CA PHE A 164 3.58 -6.48 -19.61
C PHE A 164 2.27 -7.01 -20.18
N HIS A 165 1.18 -6.29 -19.89
CA HIS A 165 -0.15 -6.59 -20.42
C HIS A 165 -0.54 -5.53 -21.44
N ASN A 166 -1.09 -5.95 -22.56
CA ASN A 166 -1.67 -5.01 -23.51
C ASN A 166 -2.92 -4.37 -22.90
N LEU A 167 -3.01 -3.03 -22.93
CA LEU A 167 -4.12 -2.30 -22.30
C LEU A 167 -5.47 -2.58 -22.98
N SER A 168 -5.48 -2.77 -24.30
CA SER A 168 -6.69 -3.04 -25.07
C SER A 168 -7.08 -4.52 -25.04
N ASN A 169 -6.12 -5.42 -24.83
CA ASN A 169 -6.33 -6.86 -24.75
C ASN A 169 -5.45 -7.46 -23.63
N PRO A 170 -5.90 -7.42 -22.37
CA PRO A 170 -5.11 -7.87 -21.21
C PRO A 170 -4.65 -9.34 -21.26
N GLY A 171 -5.26 -10.15 -22.11
CA GLY A 171 -4.83 -11.54 -22.35
C GLY A 171 -3.53 -11.63 -23.18
N HIS A 172 -3.20 -10.58 -23.93
CA HIS A 172 -1.91 -10.48 -24.60
C HIS A 172 -0.86 -9.97 -23.64
N THR A 173 0.07 -10.84 -23.30
CA THR A 173 1.20 -10.54 -22.41
C THR A 173 2.51 -10.71 -23.16
N CYS A 174 3.53 -9.95 -22.77
CA CYS A 174 4.90 -10.13 -23.23
C CYS A 174 5.89 -9.92 -22.07
N ASN A 175 7.04 -10.53 -22.18
CA ASN A 175 8.14 -10.32 -21.24
C ASN A 175 8.92 -9.05 -21.57
N VAL A 176 9.62 -8.50 -20.57
CA VAL A 176 10.50 -7.32 -20.75
C VAL A 176 11.50 -7.52 -21.87
N ASN A 177 12.03 -8.73 -22.05
CA ASN A 177 13.01 -9.06 -23.09
C ASN A 177 12.44 -8.97 -24.51
N GLU A 178 11.14 -9.17 -24.69
CA GLU A 178 10.45 -9.06 -25.98
C GLU A 178 10.20 -7.60 -26.39
N LEU A 179 10.30 -6.69 -25.43
CA LEU A 179 10.12 -5.24 -25.63
C LEU A 179 11.45 -4.51 -25.87
N TRP A 180 12.58 -5.23 -25.82
CA TRP A 180 13.91 -4.64 -26.01
C TRP A 180 14.00 -3.93 -27.35
N GLY A 181 14.36 -2.64 -27.33
CA GLY A 181 14.46 -1.81 -28.54
C GLY A 181 13.13 -1.33 -29.11
N ARG A 182 12.02 -1.46 -28.37
CA ARG A 182 10.72 -0.90 -28.74
C ARG A 182 10.35 0.24 -27.82
N ASP A 183 9.71 1.28 -28.40
CA ASP A 183 9.09 2.32 -27.58
C ASP A 183 7.83 1.73 -26.93
N VAL A 184 7.74 1.85 -25.62
CA VAL A 184 6.58 1.39 -24.82
C VAL A 184 5.95 2.63 -24.21
N ALA A 185 4.67 2.84 -24.47
CA ALA A 185 3.87 3.93 -23.91
C ALA A 185 3.08 3.45 -22.69
#